data_40530eae30c0583505cb2dc3cb734f66
#
_entry.id   40530eae30c0583505cb2dc3cb734f66
#
_cell.length_a   1.000
_cell.length_b   1.000
_cell.length_c   1.000
_cell.angle_alpha   90.00
_cell.angle_beta   90.00
_cell.angle_gamma   90.00
#
_symmetry.space_group_name_H-M   'P 1'
#
loop_
_entity.id
_entity.type
_entity.pdbx_description
1 polymer ?
#
loop_
_entity_poly.entity_id
_entity_poly.type
_entity_poly.pdbx_seq_one_letter_code
_entity_poly.pdbx_strand_id
1 'polypeptide(L)'
;MKNKIKKRFAFILLSLFIVLTLGSFKTDFFEIAKQIEIYNSLFKEINMNYVDETNPAELMETGVKKMLSELDPYTVYSSEQDVEDAKMRRSGDFVGIGANLRFINEALTVTELYKGCSADNGGIRTGDVIRKINGISVDNSSSGVDVLLGGKKNSVVDITYVRNNVSKTISLSRDGRKEKAVPLFRLLENDIGYIALTRFSRGAAREVESALKFLLIDEAKGLILDLRNNPGGLLQEAVNIVNLFVPKNQLIVSTQSNIKKYNTRFVTKQQPLSLDIPLIVLVNERSASASEIVAGALQDLDRAVVIGKQSFGKGLVQQPKPLPYGAQIKITISRYFTPSGRCIQALDYSRKTKSGSVKSVEDNADVFKTKNGRDVFGGGGIMPDINLGVSSKFDLIKILKKNNFVFNFALAYHERNPVKNLKDFSLKESVFNQFKKDCLSKSFSLETTTENLLLKAYVAAEEENLSSIIESVAVFNDALNKEKEVEFVLLKSEILTLLSEEIIKMAFYNEGVYEYALLNNKAINTAKILLGDLGRYAALLK
;
A
#
# COMPACT_ATOMS: atom_id res chain seq x y z
N MET A 1 -6.39 -28.63 -69.92
CA MET A 1 -7.55 -28.08 -69.21
C MET A 1 -7.51 -28.29 -67.71
N LYS A 2 -7.20 -29.44 -67.19
CA LYS A 2 -7.20 -29.74 -65.72
C LYS A 2 -6.31 -28.83 -64.84
N ASN A 3 -5.15 -28.35 -65.31
CA ASN A 3 -4.26 -27.49 -64.53
C ASN A 3 -4.73 -26.01 -64.43
N LYS A 4 -5.51 -25.50 -65.39
CA LYS A 4 -6.09 -24.16 -65.31
C LYS A 4 -7.25 -24.10 -64.32
N ILE A 5 -8.01 -25.18 -64.18
CA ILE A 5 -9.12 -25.30 -63.25
C ILE A 5 -8.60 -25.37 -61.81
N LYS A 6 -7.53 -26.16 -61.54
CA LYS A 6 -6.90 -26.24 -60.22
C LYS A 6 -6.30 -24.89 -59.75
N LYS A 7 -5.67 -24.12 -60.65
CA LYS A 7 -5.17 -22.78 -60.34
C LYS A 7 -6.28 -21.78 -60.05
N ARG A 8 -7.39 -21.83 -60.76
CA ARG A 8 -8.58 -20.99 -60.49
C ARG A 8 -9.23 -21.33 -59.14
N PHE A 9 -9.32 -22.61 -58.82
CA PHE A 9 -9.87 -23.08 -57.55
C PHE A 9 -8.99 -22.70 -56.36
N ALA A 10 -7.64 -22.79 -56.49
CA ALA A 10 -6.68 -22.33 -55.49
C ALA A 10 -6.73 -20.81 -55.29
N PHE A 11 -6.95 -20.03 -56.37
CA PHE A 11 -7.07 -18.57 -56.27
C PHE A 11 -8.38 -18.15 -55.60
N ILE A 12 -9.50 -18.87 -55.84
CA ILE A 12 -10.78 -18.63 -55.16
C ILE A 12 -10.68 -19.00 -53.67
N LEU A 13 -10.04 -20.10 -53.31
CA LEU A 13 -9.80 -20.48 -51.92
C LEU A 13 -8.90 -19.49 -51.19
N LEU A 14 -7.86 -18.98 -51.84
CA LEU A 14 -6.95 -17.97 -51.29
C LEU A 14 -7.66 -16.62 -51.08
N SER A 15 -8.50 -16.21 -52.08
CA SER A 15 -9.29 -14.98 -51.91
C SER A 15 -10.38 -15.10 -50.85
N LEU A 16 -11.01 -16.26 -50.70
CA LEU A 16 -11.98 -16.54 -49.64
C LEU A 16 -11.31 -16.54 -48.25
N PHE A 17 -10.11 -17.10 -48.15
CA PHE A 17 -9.31 -17.09 -46.93
C PHE A 17 -8.87 -15.68 -46.54
N ILE A 18 -8.47 -14.85 -47.51
CA ILE A 18 -8.13 -13.43 -47.31
C ILE A 18 -9.37 -12.62 -46.85
N VAL A 19 -10.54 -12.87 -47.42
CA VAL A 19 -11.78 -12.21 -47.02
C VAL A 19 -12.23 -12.64 -45.63
N LEU A 20 -12.07 -13.91 -45.25
CA LEU A 20 -12.37 -14.42 -43.92
C LEU A 20 -11.39 -13.87 -42.84
N THR A 21 -10.10 -13.74 -43.16
CA THR A 21 -9.12 -13.17 -42.23
C THR A 21 -9.26 -11.66 -42.04
N LEU A 22 -9.67 -10.92 -43.09
CA LEU A 22 -9.97 -9.48 -43.00
C LEU A 22 -11.30 -9.17 -42.31
N GLY A 23 -12.24 -10.13 -42.29
CA GLY A 23 -13.53 -10.00 -41.58
C GLY A 23 -13.42 -10.05 -40.05
N SER A 24 -12.47 -10.83 -39.50
CA SER A 24 -12.30 -10.99 -38.04
C SER A 24 -11.76 -9.75 -37.32
N PHE A 25 -11.04 -8.87 -38.01
CA PHE A 25 -10.47 -7.66 -37.39
C PHE A 25 -11.39 -6.43 -37.45
N LYS A 26 -12.49 -6.47 -38.19
CA LYS A 26 -13.38 -5.31 -38.36
C LYS A 26 -14.44 -5.17 -37.28
N THR A 27 -14.77 -6.23 -36.56
CA THR A 27 -15.87 -6.23 -35.58
C THR A 27 -15.53 -5.38 -34.33
N ASP A 28 -14.33 -5.46 -33.79
CA ASP A 28 -13.96 -4.73 -32.57
C ASP A 28 -13.87 -3.21 -32.80
N PHE A 29 -13.30 -2.78 -33.91
CA PHE A 29 -13.19 -1.34 -34.23
C PHE A 29 -14.53 -0.69 -34.51
N PHE A 30 -15.43 -1.40 -35.18
CA PHE A 30 -16.79 -0.89 -35.45
C PHE A 30 -17.57 -0.74 -34.14
N GLU A 31 -17.51 -1.75 -33.26
CA GLU A 31 -18.20 -1.69 -31.97
C GLU A 31 -17.65 -0.56 -31.09
N ILE A 32 -16.33 -0.38 -31.03
CA ILE A 32 -15.70 0.73 -30.33
C ILE A 32 -16.19 2.08 -30.87
N ALA A 33 -16.17 2.28 -32.19
CA ALA A 33 -16.62 3.52 -32.84
C ALA A 33 -18.09 3.81 -32.53
N LYS A 34 -18.95 2.80 -32.64
CA LYS A 34 -20.38 2.87 -32.32
C LYS A 34 -20.61 3.27 -30.85
N GLN A 35 -19.90 2.66 -29.92
CA GLN A 35 -20.04 2.98 -28.48
C GLN A 35 -19.55 4.40 -28.15
N ILE A 36 -18.50 4.88 -28.82
CA ILE A 36 -18.04 6.28 -28.68
C ILE A 36 -19.11 7.25 -29.18
N GLU A 37 -19.74 6.96 -30.35
CA GLU A 37 -20.79 7.81 -30.91
C GLU A 37 -22.03 7.85 -30.01
N ILE A 38 -22.48 6.70 -29.49
CA ILE A 38 -23.58 6.61 -28.53
C ILE A 38 -23.26 7.42 -27.27
N TYR A 39 -22.04 7.25 -26.70
CA TYR A 39 -21.61 7.95 -25.50
C TYR A 39 -21.60 9.47 -25.71
N ASN A 40 -21.04 9.94 -26.82
CA ASN A 40 -21.00 11.37 -27.14
C ASN A 40 -22.40 11.94 -27.32
N SER A 41 -23.30 11.22 -28.01
CA SER A 41 -24.69 11.64 -28.19
C SER A 41 -25.45 11.69 -26.87
N LEU A 42 -25.32 10.67 -26.02
CA LEU A 42 -25.91 10.64 -24.68
C LEU A 42 -25.41 11.81 -23.81
N PHE A 43 -24.10 12.04 -23.78
CA PHE A 43 -23.52 13.12 -23.02
C PHE A 43 -24.03 14.50 -23.48
N LYS A 44 -24.12 14.70 -24.80
CA LYS A 44 -24.71 15.92 -25.38
C LYS A 44 -26.18 16.09 -24.99
N GLU A 45 -27.00 15.03 -25.15
CA GLU A 45 -28.43 15.10 -24.81
C GLU A 45 -28.67 15.43 -23.35
N ILE A 46 -27.91 14.83 -22.41
CA ILE A 46 -28.02 15.15 -20.99
C ILE A 46 -27.71 16.64 -20.74
N ASN A 47 -26.59 17.15 -21.26
CA ASN A 47 -26.20 18.54 -20.99
C ASN A 47 -27.08 19.59 -21.69
N MET A 48 -27.80 19.20 -22.76
CA MET A 48 -28.66 20.11 -23.52
C MET A 48 -30.13 20.09 -23.04
N ASN A 49 -30.61 18.95 -22.53
CA ASN A 49 -32.03 18.70 -22.35
C ASN A 49 -32.43 18.26 -20.94
N TYR A 50 -31.48 18.05 -20.01
CA TYR A 50 -31.84 17.70 -18.64
C TYR A 50 -32.58 18.85 -17.93
N VAL A 51 -33.53 18.53 -17.07
CA VAL A 51 -34.43 19.49 -16.43
C VAL A 51 -33.71 20.50 -15.55
N ASP A 52 -32.64 20.10 -14.87
CA ASP A 52 -31.83 20.96 -14.02
C ASP A 52 -30.48 21.27 -14.70
N GLU A 53 -29.82 22.35 -14.25
CA GLU A 53 -28.49 22.72 -14.71
C GLU A 53 -27.46 21.63 -14.35
N THR A 54 -26.69 21.17 -15.33
CA THR A 54 -25.67 20.14 -15.16
C THR A 54 -24.27 20.73 -15.20
N ASN A 55 -23.35 20.11 -14.47
CA ASN A 55 -21.92 20.39 -14.61
C ASN A 55 -21.28 19.33 -15.54
N PRO A 56 -20.98 19.67 -16.81
CA PRO A 56 -20.44 18.70 -17.78
C PRO A 56 -19.12 18.06 -17.34
N ALA A 57 -18.24 18.85 -16.69
CA ALA A 57 -16.93 18.35 -16.26
C ALA A 57 -17.07 17.29 -15.15
N GLU A 58 -17.91 17.57 -14.17
CA GLU A 58 -18.17 16.68 -13.03
C GLU A 58 -18.89 15.38 -13.46
N LEU A 59 -19.89 15.49 -14.36
CA LEU A 59 -20.56 14.33 -14.93
C LEU A 59 -19.60 13.43 -15.73
N MET A 60 -18.73 14.04 -16.56
CA MET A 60 -17.73 13.31 -17.32
C MET A 60 -16.74 12.61 -16.39
N GLU A 61 -16.21 13.32 -15.39
CA GLU A 61 -15.25 12.76 -14.44
C GLU A 61 -15.85 11.59 -13.65
N THR A 62 -17.11 11.72 -13.22
CA THR A 62 -17.84 10.66 -12.53
C THR A 62 -18.01 9.43 -13.43
N GLY A 63 -18.42 9.61 -14.69
CA GLY A 63 -18.53 8.54 -15.67
C GLY A 63 -17.20 7.83 -15.93
N VAL A 64 -16.13 8.59 -16.12
CA VAL A 64 -14.77 8.05 -16.31
C VAL A 64 -14.30 7.27 -15.07
N LYS A 65 -14.43 7.83 -13.88
CA LYS A 65 -14.04 7.16 -12.62
C LYS A 65 -14.81 5.85 -12.44
N LYS A 66 -16.12 5.85 -12.70
CA LYS A 66 -16.95 4.63 -12.62
C LYS A 66 -16.53 3.58 -13.63
N MET A 67 -16.31 3.96 -14.90
CA MET A 67 -15.84 3.04 -15.94
C MET A 67 -14.49 2.40 -15.56
N LEU A 68 -13.53 3.18 -15.05
CA LEU A 68 -12.22 2.65 -14.65
C LEU A 68 -12.30 1.75 -13.42
N SER A 69 -13.21 2.01 -12.50
CA SER A 69 -13.43 1.18 -11.30
C SER A 69 -13.91 -0.24 -11.63
N GLU A 70 -14.45 -0.46 -12.85
CA GLU A 70 -14.81 -1.80 -13.31
C GLU A 70 -13.61 -2.64 -13.74
N LEU A 71 -12.45 -2.03 -13.98
CA LEU A 71 -11.23 -2.74 -14.39
C LEU A 71 -10.45 -3.24 -13.16
N ASP A 72 -9.81 -2.33 -12.46
CA ASP A 72 -9.03 -2.59 -11.24
C ASP A 72 -8.87 -1.27 -10.45
N PRO A 73 -8.49 -1.31 -9.15
CA PRO A 73 -8.36 -0.10 -8.32
C PRO A 73 -7.10 0.73 -8.63
N TYR A 74 -6.22 0.27 -9.51
CA TYR A 74 -4.94 0.92 -9.84
C TYR A 74 -5.00 1.69 -11.15
N THR A 75 -5.99 1.37 -12.01
CA THR A 75 -6.27 2.09 -13.24
C THR A 75 -7.11 3.31 -12.89
N VAL A 76 -6.46 4.48 -12.91
CA VAL A 76 -7.06 5.73 -12.43
C VAL A 76 -6.86 6.87 -13.42
N TYR A 77 -7.86 7.76 -13.49
CA TYR A 77 -7.81 9.03 -14.21
C TYR A 77 -7.26 10.11 -13.29
N SER A 78 -6.48 11.02 -13.84
CA SER A 78 -6.00 12.24 -13.21
C SER A 78 -6.32 13.41 -14.12
N SER A 79 -6.96 14.43 -13.57
CA SER A 79 -7.21 15.69 -14.25
C SER A 79 -5.90 16.43 -14.54
N GLU A 80 -5.95 17.50 -15.33
CA GLU A 80 -4.81 18.39 -15.54
C GLU A 80 -4.25 18.90 -14.21
N GLN A 81 -5.12 19.35 -13.30
CA GLN A 81 -4.73 19.83 -11.98
C GLN A 81 -4.02 18.75 -11.17
N ASP A 82 -4.56 17.52 -11.13
CA ASP A 82 -3.92 16.39 -10.43
C ASP A 82 -2.52 16.08 -10.97
N VAL A 83 -2.34 16.19 -12.30
CA VAL A 83 -1.06 15.95 -12.97
C VAL A 83 -0.05 17.05 -12.62
N GLU A 84 -0.47 18.30 -12.64
CA GLU A 84 0.38 19.44 -12.26
C GLU A 84 0.77 19.38 -10.79
N ASP A 85 -0.17 19.08 -9.89
CA ASP A 85 0.09 18.89 -8.45
C ASP A 85 1.07 17.73 -8.22
N ALA A 86 0.91 16.63 -8.96
CA ALA A 86 1.83 15.49 -8.88
C ALA A 86 3.23 15.82 -9.42
N LYS A 87 3.34 16.65 -10.46
CA LYS A 87 4.64 17.12 -10.98
C LYS A 87 5.32 18.01 -9.94
N MET A 88 4.62 19.00 -9.38
CA MET A 88 5.13 19.90 -8.35
C MET A 88 5.62 19.13 -7.12
N ARG A 89 4.88 18.11 -6.68
CA ARG A 89 5.32 17.22 -5.57
C ARG A 89 6.59 16.42 -5.92
N ARG A 90 6.76 16.01 -7.18
CA ARG A 90 7.93 15.23 -7.63
C ARG A 90 9.18 16.08 -7.88
N SER A 91 9.04 17.35 -8.26
CA SER A 91 10.18 18.25 -8.47
C SER A 91 10.92 18.55 -7.16
N GLY A 92 10.25 18.40 -6.01
CA GLY A 92 10.77 18.79 -4.71
C GLY A 92 10.71 20.30 -4.45
N ASP A 93 10.11 21.06 -5.38
CA ASP A 93 9.88 22.51 -5.24
C ASP A 93 8.58 22.80 -4.48
N PHE A 94 7.66 21.83 -4.50
CA PHE A 94 6.42 21.88 -3.74
C PHE A 94 6.60 21.14 -2.42
N VAL A 95 6.60 21.90 -1.36
CA VAL A 95 6.93 21.41 -0.04
C VAL A 95 5.88 21.88 0.98
N GLY A 96 5.67 21.09 2.02
CA GLY A 96 4.77 21.43 3.11
C GLY A 96 5.51 21.91 4.35
N ILE A 97 4.81 21.91 5.47
CA ILE A 97 5.29 22.36 6.78
C ILE A 97 6.01 21.24 7.59
N GLY A 98 6.10 20.03 7.06
CA GLY A 98 6.70 18.89 7.77
C GLY A 98 5.77 18.24 8.80
N ALA A 99 4.47 18.14 8.46
CA ALA A 99 3.46 17.46 9.25
C ALA A 99 2.52 16.63 8.35
N ASN A 100 2.05 15.50 8.86
CA ASN A 100 0.94 14.74 8.28
C ASN A 100 -0.35 15.09 9.02
N LEU A 101 -1.40 15.37 8.26
CA LEU A 101 -2.72 15.70 8.78
C LEU A 101 -3.77 14.73 8.26
N ARG A 102 -4.78 14.46 9.08
CA ARG A 102 -5.96 13.68 8.69
C ARG A 102 -7.21 14.26 9.32
N PHE A 103 -8.34 14.08 8.65
CA PHE A 103 -9.62 14.33 9.27
C PHE A 103 -9.93 13.21 10.29
N ILE A 104 -10.07 13.59 11.54
CA ILE A 104 -10.46 12.72 12.67
C ILE A 104 -11.66 13.38 13.32
N ASN A 105 -12.78 12.66 13.36
CA ASN A 105 -14.05 13.20 13.86
C ASN A 105 -14.37 14.59 13.26
N GLU A 106 -14.30 14.67 11.92
CA GLU A 106 -14.56 15.88 11.12
C GLU A 106 -13.59 17.06 11.36
N ALA A 107 -12.55 16.86 12.15
CA ALA A 107 -11.54 17.87 12.45
C ALA A 107 -10.19 17.53 11.80
N LEU A 108 -9.61 18.48 11.08
CA LEU A 108 -8.28 18.32 10.49
C LEU A 108 -7.22 18.30 11.59
N THR A 109 -6.72 17.12 11.91
CA THR A 109 -5.83 16.87 13.05
C THR A 109 -4.41 16.54 12.61
N VAL A 110 -3.41 17.10 13.29
CA VAL A 110 -2.00 16.73 13.11
C VAL A 110 -1.79 15.32 13.67
N THR A 111 -1.45 14.39 12.80
CA THR A 111 -1.27 12.98 13.19
C THR A 111 0.19 12.57 13.28
N GLU A 112 1.09 13.33 12.66
CA GLU A 112 2.52 13.05 12.68
C GLU A 112 3.31 14.33 12.39
N LEU A 113 4.46 14.46 13.01
CA LEU A 113 5.43 15.52 12.78
C LEU A 113 6.77 14.94 12.34
N TYR A 114 7.48 15.67 11.50
CA TYR A 114 8.84 15.33 11.13
C TYR A 114 9.81 16.20 11.94
N LYS A 115 10.71 15.53 12.64
CA LYS A 115 11.71 16.17 13.51
C LYS A 115 12.48 17.26 12.81
N GLY A 116 12.53 18.45 13.42
CA GLY A 116 13.28 19.60 12.95
C GLY A 116 12.68 20.35 11.76
N CYS A 117 11.51 19.95 11.27
CA CYS A 117 10.77 20.71 10.24
C CYS A 117 10.04 21.91 10.85
N SER A 118 9.51 22.78 9.99
CA SER A 118 8.91 24.06 10.39
C SER A 118 7.76 23.90 11.40
N ALA A 119 6.88 22.92 11.20
CA ALA A 119 5.79 22.65 12.13
C ALA A 119 6.31 22.24 13.53
N ASP A 120 7.32 21.39 13.58
CA ASP A 120 7.94 20.93 14.82
C ASP A 120 8.65 22.09 15.53
N ASN A 121 9.51 22.82 14.82
CA ASN A 121 10.23 24.00 15.34
C ASN A 121 9.27 25.12 15.75
N GLY A 122 8.14 25.26 15.08
CA GLY A 122 7.06 26.20 15.41
C GLY A 122 6.23 25.79 16.62
N GLY A 123 6.48 24.59 17.19
CA GLY A 123 5.78 24.11 18.38
C GLY A 123 4.39 23.53 18.13
N ILE A 124 4.06 23.18 16.88
CA ILE A 124 2.93 22.31 16.57
C ILE A 124 3.16 20.95 17.22
N ARG A 125 2.09 20.27 17.62
CA ARG A 125 2.13 18.95 18.25
C ARG A 125 1.15 18.00 17.61
N THR A 126 1.43 16.72 17.67
CA THR A 126 0.44 15.68 17.35
C THR A 126 -0.81 15.88 18.22
N GLY A 127 -1.99 15.80 17.63
CA GLY A 127 -3.26 16.10 18.29
C GLY A 127 -3.77 17.54 18.10
N ASP A 128 -2.94 18.48 17.61
CA ASP A 128 -3.43 19.82 17.29
C ASP A 128 -4.48 19.78 16.18
N VAL A 129 -5.56 20.51 16.35
CA VAL A 129 -6.64 20.62 15.37
C VAL A 129 -6.46 21.89 14.54
N ILE A 130 -6.23 21.75 13.25
CA ILE A 130 -6.12 22.87 12.32
C ILE A 130 -7.51 23.41 11.97
N ARG A 131 -7.72 24.70 12.14
CA ARG A 131 -8.97 25.38 11.84
C ARG A 131 -8.92 26.29 10.62
N LYS A 132 -7.75 26.94 10.38
CA LYS A 132 -7.56 27.80 9.21
C LYS A 132 -6.15 27.64 8.64
N ILE A 133 -6.05 27.77 7.33
CA ILE A 133 -4.81 27.81 6.58
C ILE A 133 -4.85 29.09 5.73
N ASN A 134 -3.90 30.02 5.91
CA ASN A 134 -3.91 31.34 5.27
C ASN A 134 -5.25 32.09 5.43
N GLY A 135 -5.88 31.98 6.60
CA GLY A 135 -7.18 32.58 6.88
C GLY A 135 -8.40 31.81 6.34
N ILE A 136 -8.20 30.82 5.46
CA ILE A 136 -9.25 29.97 4.90
C ILE A 136 -9.63 28.91 5.93
N SER A 137 -10.91 28.82 6.29
CA SER A 137 -11.42 27.78 7.19
C SER A 137 -11.35 26.40 6.54
N VAL A 138 -10.99 25.39 7.32
CA VAL A 138 -10.87 23.99 6.87
C VAL A 138 -11.83 23.12 7.68
N ASP A 139 -12.65 22.37 6.96
CA ASP A 139 -13.60 21.39 7.49
C ASP A 139 -13.55 20.10 6.65
N ASN A 140 -14.33 19.10 7.01
CA ASN A 140 -14.33 17.79 6.36
C ASN A 140 -14.76 17.83 4.87
N SER A 141 -15.44 18.88 4.43
CA SER A 141 -15.82 19.11 3.02
C SER A 141 -14.71 19.79 2.22
N SER A 142 -13.66 20.32 2.90
CA SER A 142 -12.57 21.07 2.25
C SER A 142 -11.70 20.15 1.40
N SER A 143 -11.87 20.23 0.09
CA SER A 143 -10.96 19.62 -0.88
C SER A 143 -9.69 20.47 -1.01
N GLY A 144 -8.53 19.83 -1.26
CA GLY A 144 -7.30 20.57 -1.56
C GLY A 144 -6.54 21.09 -0.33
N VAL A 145 -6.74 20.56 0.86
CA VAL A 145 -5.95 20.89 2.06
C VAL A 145 -4.45 20.76 1.80
N ASP A 146 -4.05 19.73 1.06
CA ASP A 146 -2.65 19.52 0.66
C ASP A 146 -2.10 20.67 -0.21
N VAL A 147 -2.96 21.28 -1.05
CA VAL A 147 -2.60 22.42 -1.89
C VAL A 147 -2.44 23.69 -1.05
N LEU A 148 -3.32 23.87 -0.06
CA LEU A 148 -3.23 25.03 0.86
C LEU A 148 -1.97 24.97 1.72
N LEU A 149 -1.62 23.78 2.22
CA LEU A 149 -0.41 23.57 3.04
C LEU A 149 0.87 23.58 2.22
N GLY A 150 0.79 23.08 1.01
CA GLY A 150 1.92 23.04 0.11
C GLY A 150 2.19 24.38 -0.59
N GLY A 151 3.38 24.51 -1.13
CA GLY A 151 3.78 25.70 -1.90
C GLY A 151 5.26 25.73 -2.21
N LYS A 152 5.72 26.87 -2.73
CA LYS A 152 7.11 27.08 -3.05
C LYS A 152 7.98 26.96 -1.79
N LYS A 153 9.11 26.29 -1.90
CA LYS A 153 10.08 26.17 -0.83
C LYS A 153 10.45 27.54 -0.25
N ASN A 154 10.54 27.63 1.07
CA ASN A 154 10.78 28.85 1.86
C ASN A 154 9.64 29.90 1.80
N SER A 155 8.51 29.62 1.17
CA SER A 155 7.33 30.47 1.33
C SER A 155 6.69 30.25 2.69
N VAL A 156 5.91 31.24 3.17
CA VAL A 156 5.25 31.20 4.48
C VAL A 156 3.80 30.78 4.33
N VAL A 157 3.28 30.09 5.33
CA VAL A 157 1.87 29.73 5.50
C VAL A 157 1.43 30.01 6.92
N ASP A 158 0.30 30.67 7.08
CA ASP A 158 -0.31 30.93 8.38
C ASP A 158 -1.24 29.79 8.76
N ILE A 159 -1.00 29.19 9.93
CA ILE A 159 -1.79 28.08 10.46
C ILE A 159 -2.47 28.52 11.74
N THR A 160 -3.81 28.49 11.75
CA THR A 160 -4.60 28.63 12.98
C THR A 160 -4.98 27.24 13.48
N TYR A 161 -4.54 26.91 14.66
CA TYR A 161 -4.81 25.62 15.30
C TYR A 161 -5.41 25.78 16.69
N VAL A 162 -6.10 24.74 17.17
CA VAL A 162 -6.64 24.65 18.52
C VAL A 162 -5.95 23.55 19.29
N ARG A 163 -5.48 23.87 20.49
CA ARG A 163 -4.91 22.94 21.47
C ARG A 163 -5.52 23.24 22.83
N ASN A 164 -6.07 22.24 23.50
CA ASN A 164 -6.72 22.40 24.81
C ASN A 164 -7.75 23.57 24.84
N ASN A 165 -8.58 23.62 23.80
CA ASN A 165 -9.59 24.67 23.58
C ASN A 165 -9.05 26.11 23.42
N VAL A 166 -7.72 26.25 23.29
CA VAL A 166 -7.07 27.55 23.02
C VAL A 166 -6.71 27.64 21.55
N SER A 167 -7.22 28.65 20.86
CA SER A 167 -6.87 28.93 19.46
C SER A 167 -5.59 29.75 19.39
N LYS A 168 -4.66 29.36 18.49
CA LYS A 168 -3.41 30.06 18.22
C LYS A 168 -3.19 30.13 16.72
N THR A 169 -2.53 31.21 16.27
CA THR A 169 -2.08 31.34 14.89
C THR A 169 -0.56 31.47 14.87
N ILE A 170 0.06 30.75 13.94
CA ILE A 170 1.51 30.74 13.75
C ILE A 170 1.84 30.79 12.25
N SER A 171 2.88 31.54 11.91
CA SER A 171 3.45 31.58 10.56
C SER A 171 4.58 30.56 10.44
N LEU A 172 4.44 29.61 9.51
CA LEU A 172 5.40 28.52 9.28
C LEU A 172 6.01 28.64 7.90
N SER A 173 7.30 28.39 7.79
CA SER A 173 7.97 28.28 6.49
C SER A 173 7.66 26.92 5.86
N ARG A 174 7.43 26.88 4.55
CA ARG A 174 7.39 25.62 3.81
C ARG A 174 8.80 25.14 3.56
N ASP A 175 9.26 24.21 4.36
CA ASP A 175 10.59 23.62 4.32
C ASP A 175 10.56 22.23 3.69
N GLY A 176 11.13 22.07 2.52
CA GLY A 176 11.20 20.75 1.88
C GLY A 176 12.11 19.80 2.62
N ARG A 177 11.57 18.72 3.16
CA ARG A 177 12.38 17.58 3.58
C ARG A 177 12.40 16.52 2.48
N LYS A 178 13.60 16.18 2.00
CA LYS A 178 13.78 14.99 1.16
C LYS A 178 13.77 13.77 2.08
N GLU A 179 12.66 13.05 2.10
CA GLU A 179 12.60 11.78 2.82
C GLU A 179 13.61 10.79 2.23
N LYS A 180 14.48 10.26 3.07
CA LYS A 180 15.41 9.19 2.68
C LYS A 180 14.63 7.91 2.46
N ALA A 181 15.01 7.16 1.43
CA ALA A 181 14.49 5.81 1.20
C ALA A 181 14.97 4.86 2.31
N VAL A 182 16.20 5.07 2.80
CA VAL A 182 16.81 4.36 3.93
C VAL A 182 16.92 5.33 5.13
N PRO A 183 15.87 5.45 5.97
CA PRO A 183 15.88 6.34 7.13
C PRO A 183 16.80 5.86 8.26
N LEU A 184 17.02 4.53 8.36
CA LEU A 184 17.89 3.92 9.35
C LEU A 184 18.68 2.76 8.75
N PHE A 185 19.97 2.74 9.03
CA PHE A 185 20.81 1.53 8.96
C PHE A 185 21.73 1.51 10.18
N ARG A 186 22.06 0.30 10.65
CA ARG A 186 22.87 0.11 11.88
C ARG A 186 23.50 -1.26 11.94
N LEU A 187 24.71 -1.35 12.49
CA LEU A 187 25.26 -2.60 12.98
C LEU A 187 24.64 -2.92 14.35
N LEU A 188 24.02 -4.09 14.49
CA LEU A 188 23.41 -4.59 15.70
C LEU A 188 24.41 -5.50 16.44
N GLU A 189 23.98 -6.00 17.61
CA GLU A 189 24.70 -7.05 18.33
C GLU A 189 24.96 -8.27 17.44
N ASN A 190 26.05 -8.99 17.70
CA ASN A 190 26.52 -10.15 16.92
C ASN A 190 26.86 -9.83 15.45
N ASP A 191 27.32 -8.62 15.18
CA ASP A 191 27.76 -8.15 13.87
C ASP A 191 26.67 -8.29 12.78
N ILE A 192 25.39 -8.09 13.14
CA ILE A 192 24.28 -8.17 12.23
C ILE A 192 23.96 -6.76 11.70
N GLY A 193 24.12 -6.56 10.38
CA GLY A 193 23.67 -5.34 9.72
C GLY A 193 22.14 -5.28 9.63
N TYR A 194 21.57 -4.09 9.81
CA TYR A 194 20.15 -3.80 9.61
C TYR A 194 19.98 -2.60 8.68
N ILE A 195 19.10 -2.72 7.70
CA ILE A 195 18.75 -1.64 6.76
C ILE A 195 17.22 -1.57 6.68
N ALA A 196 16.63 -0.44 7.06
CA ALA A 196 15.21 -0.15 6.85
C ALA A 196 15.03 0.56 5.49
N LEU A 197 14.26 -0.03 4.57
CA LEU A 197 13.92 0.57 3.29
C LEU A 197 12.41 0.85 3.24
N THR A 198 12.02 2.12 3.23
CA THR A 198 10.63 2.55 3.36
C THR A 198 9.90 2.79 2.05
N ARG A 199 10.64 3.02 0.95
CA ARG A 199 10.09 3.22 -0.40
C ARG A 199 11.13 3.00 -1.48
N PHE A 200 10.69 2.69 -2.69
CA PHE A 200 11.56 2.59 -3.86
C PHE A 200 11.49 3.89 -4.67
N SER A 201 11.92 5.00 -4.04
CA SER A 201 12.09 6.29 -4.72
C SER A 201 13.33 6.31 -5.60
N ARG A 202 13.45 7.31 -6.51
CA ARG A 202 14.66 7.45 -7.34
C ARG A 202 15.92 7.59 -6.47
N GLY A 203 16.85 6.68 -6.65
CA GLY A 203 18.11 6.61 -5.90
C GLY A 203 18.05 5.73 -4.65
N ALA A 204 16.93 5.06 -4.37
CA ALA A 204 16.81 4.14 -3.23
C ALA A 204 17.88 3.03 -3.26
N ALA A 205 18.18 2.48 -4.43
CA ALA A 205 19.22 1.46 -4.57
C ALA A 205 20.61 1.99 -4.18
N ARG A 206 20.92 3.25 -4.48
CA ARG A 206 22.19 3.88 -4.04
C ARG A 206 22.24 4.10 -2.54
N GLU A 207 21.12 4.44 -1.92
CA GLU A 207 21.06 4.57 -0.45
C GLU A 207 21.28 3.21 0.22
N VAL A 208 20.64 2.12 -0.29
CA VAL A 208 20.87 0.75 0.20
C VAL A 208 22.32 0.31 -0.04
N GLU A 209 22.87 0.57 -1.23
CA GLU A 209 24.26 0.25 -1.57
C GLU A 209 25.24 0.96 -0.60
N SER A 210 25.03 2.23 -0.33
CA SER A 210 25.86 3.00 0.60
C SER A 210 25.76 2.47 2.02
N ALA A 211 24.57 2.15 2.50
CA ALA A 211 24.34 1.54 3.80
C ALA A 211 25.01 0.16 3.92
N LEU A 212 24.86 -0.67 2.88
CA LEU A 212 25.50 -2.00 2.83
C LEU A 212 27.03 -1.90 2.83
N LYS A 213 27.63 -0.99 2.04
CA LYS A 213 29.08 -0.76 2.04
C LYS A 213 29.59 -0.38 3.42
N PHE A 214 28.89 0.52 4.10
CA PHE A 214 29.25 0.93 5.45
C PHE A 214 29.21 -0.26 6.42
N LEU A 215 28.14 -1.06 6.39
CA LEU A 215 28.00 -2.22 7.25
C LEU A 215 29.04 -3.33 6.96
N LEU A 216 29.45 -3.49 5.69
CA LEU A 216 30.50 -4.44 5.33
C LEU A 216 31.89 -3.96 5.79
N ILE A 217 32.16 -2.65 5.80
CA ILE A 217 33.38 -2.06 6.38
C ILE A 217 33.39 -2.29 7.89
N ASP A 218 32.23 -2.20 8.55
CA ASP A 218 32.06 -2.49 9.97
C ASP A 218 31.94 -3.99 10.28
N GLU A 219 32.36 -4.85 9.34
CA GLU A 219 32.47 -6.32 9.47
C GLU A 219 31.14 -7.03 9.76
N ALA A 220 30.02 -6.55 9.21
CA ALA A 220 28.73 -7.23 9.31
C ALA A 220 28.81 -8.68 8.78
N LYS A 221 28.40 -9.66 9.60
CA LYS A 221 28.39 -11.10 9.29
C LYS A 221 27.05 -11.61 8.78
N GLY A 222 26.01 -10.83 8.90
CA GLY A 222 24.67 -11.10 8.39
C GLY A 222 23.94 -9.79 8.14
N LEU A 223 22.86 -9.81 7.33
CA LEU A 223 22.11 -8.62 6.98
C LEU A 223 20.60 -8.86 7.11
N ILE A 224 19.92 -7.91 7.72
CA ILE A 224 18.45 -7.80 7.72
C ILE A 224 18.06 -6.63 6.84
N LEU A 225 17.36 -6.89 5.74
CA LEU A 225 16.71 -5.89 4.88
C LEU A 225 15.23 -5.81 5.25
N ASP A 226 14.84 -4.72 5.90
CA ASP A 226 13.47 -4.53 6.38
C ASP A 226 12.62 -3.78 5.35
N LEU A 227 11.68 -4.50 4.72
CA LEU A 227 10.71 -4.00 3.74
C LEU A 227 9.30 -3.89 4.34
N ARG A 228 9.14 -4.04 5.65
CA ARG A 228 7.82 -3.91 6.29
C ARG A 228 7.28 -2.49 6.13
N ASN A 229 5.98 -2.38 5.89
CA ASN A 229 5.27 -1.13 5.61
C ASN A 229 5.76 -0.37 4.35
N ASN A 230 6.57 -0.99 3.49
CA ASN A 230 7.05 -0.40 2.24
C ASN A 230 6.06 -0.68 1.08
N PRO A 231 5.31 0.32 0.58
CA PRO A 231 4.29 0.12 -0.45
C PRO A 231 4.88 -0.11 -1.86
N GLY A 232 6.22 -0.14 -1.98
CA GLY A 232 6.91 -0.30 -3.24
C GLY A 232 7.39 1.02 -3.85
N GLY A 233 7.33 1.11 -5.17
CA GLY A 233 7.79 2.26 -5.94
C GLY A 233 8.35 1.86 -7.30
N LEU A 234 9.52 2.39 -7.68
CA LEU A 234 10.11 2.18 -8.99
C LEU A 234 10.67 0.76 -9.13
N LEU A 235 10.18 0.03 -10.15
CA LEU A 235 10.62 -1.34 -10.47
C LEU A 235 12.14 -1.41 -10.70
N GLN A 236 12.73 -0.44 -11.39
CA GLN A 236 14.16 -0.43 -11.65
C GLN A 236 15.00 -0.35 -10.37
N GLU A 237 14.53 0.36 -9.35
CA GLU A 237 15.22 0.41 -8.05
C GLU A 237 15.18 -0.96 -7.35
N ALA A 238 14.06 -1.69 -7.46
CA ALA A 238 13.99 -3.07 -6.94
C ALA A 238 15.00 -4.00 -7.63
N VAL A 239 15.07 -3.94 -8.97
CA VAL A 239 16.07 -4.72 -9.74
C VAL A 239 17.51 -4.37 -9.33
N ASN A 240 17.80 -3.09 -9.14
CA ASN A 240 19.12 -2.62 -8.74
C ASN A 240 19.48 -3.08 -7.32
N ILE A 241 18.50 -3.10 -6.38
CA ILE A 241 18.74 -3.60 -5.02
C ILE A 241 19.00 -5.10 -5.02
N VAL A 242 18.21 -5.91 -5.75
CA VAL A 242 18.47 -7.33 -5.86
C VAL A 242 19.85 -7.60 -6.48
N ASN A 243 20.28 -6.77 -7.44
CA ASN A 243 21.61 -6.88 -8.06
C ASN A 243 22.77 -6.72 -7.05
N LEU A 244 22.57 -6.10 -5.90
CA LEU A 244 23.60 -6.02 -4.86
C LEU A 244 23.97 -7.40 -4.28
N PHE A 245 23.07 -8.39 -4.39
CA PHE A 245 23.14 -9.68 -3.69
C PHE A 245 23.20 -10.92 -4.60
N VAL A 246 22.96 -10.76 -5.91
CA VAL A 246 22.89 -11.89 -6.84
C VAL A 246 23.83 -11.70 -8.03
N PRO A 247 24.31 -12.80 -8.67
CA PRO A 247 25.23 -12.70 -9.79
C PRO A 247 24.66 -11.93 -10.97
N LYS A 248 25.53 -11.46 -11.85
CA LYS A 248 25.15 -10.86 -13.13
C LYS A 248 24.35 -11.83 -14.00
N ASN A 249 23.44 -11.30 -14.82
CA ASN A 249 22.57 -12.02 -15.76
C ASN A 249 21.50 -12.92 -15.11
N GLN A 250 21.19 -12.74 -13.82
CA GLN A 250 20.07 -13.41 -13.17
C GLN A 250 18.76 -12.72 -13.51
N LEU A 251 17.73 -13.51 -13.85
CA LEU A 251 16.36 -13.01 -13.99
C LEU A 251 15.84 -12.59 -12.61
N ILE A 252 15.32 -11.39 -12.51
CA ILE A 252 14.75 -10.84 -11.28
C ILE A 252 13.23 -10.78 -11.36
N VAL A 253 12.72 -10.32 -12.49
CA VAL A 253 11.28 -10.20 -12.73
C VAL A 253 11.02 -10.16 -14.23
N SER A 254 9.92 -10.74 -14.68
CA SER A 254 9.42 -10.58 -16.03
C SER A 254 8.00 -9.98 -16.01
N THR A 255 7.66 -9.25 -17.06
CA THR A 255 6.30 -8.73 -17.25
C THR A 255 5.64 -9.43 -18.42
N GLN A 256 4.34 -9.73 -18.29
CA GLN A 256 3.53 -10.34 -19.34
C GLN A 256 2.23 -9.57 -19.55
N SER A 257 1.86 -9.40 -20.81
CA SER A 257 0.68 -8.69 -21.26
C SER A 257 0.15 -9.32 -22.55
N ASN A 258 -1.12 -9.14 -22.85
CA ASN A 258 -1.69 -9.44 -24.15
C ASN A 258 -1.06 -8.59 -25.26
N ILE A 259 -0.51 -7.43 -24.92
CA ILE A 259 0.18 -6.53 -25.84
C ILE A 259 1.70 -6.81 -25.75
N LYS A 260 2.24 -7.49 -26.75
CA LYS A 260 3.63 -8.02 -26.78
C LYS A 260 4.71 -7.00 -26.41
N LYS A 261 4.55 -5.71 -26.77
CA LYS A 261 5.54 -4.64 -26.43
C LYS A 261 5.75 -4.40 -24.93
N TYR A 262 4.83 -4.88 -24.08
CA TYR A 262 4.94 -4.77 -22.62
C TYR A 262 5.51 -6.03 -21.97
N ASN A 263 5.89 -7.04 -22.76
CA ASN A 263 6.56 -8.23 -22.28
C ASN A 263 8.05 -7.93 -22.18
N THR A 264 8.56 -7.87 -20.95
CA THR A 264 9.96 -7.50 -20.68
C THR A 264 10.56 -8.42 -19.63
N ARG A 265 11.83 -8.73 -19.76
CA ARG A 265 12.61 -9.47 -18.77
C ARG A 265 13.64 -8.53 -18.14
N PHE A 266 13.62 -8.42 -16.85
CA PHE A 266 14.57 -7.61 -16.09
C PHE A 266 15.61 -8.55 -15.46
N VAL A 267 16.86 -8.33 -15.83
CA VAL A 267 18.00 -9.13 -15.36
C VAL A 267 19.02 -8.23 -14.68
N THR A 268 19.81 -8.80 -13.79
CA THR A 268 20.95 -8.11 -13.17
C THR A 268 22.02 -7.79 -14.21
N LYS A 269 22.61 -6.59 -14.12
CA LYS A 269 23.59 -6.09 -15.11
C LYS A 269 24.99 -5.89 -14.55
N GLN A 270 25.12 -5.74 -13.24
CA GLN A 270 26.37 -5.43 -12.55
C GLN A 270 26.84 -6.63 -11.72
N GLN A 271 28.11 -6.63 -11.34
CA GLN A 271 28.59 -7.55 -10.32
C GLN A 271 27.96 -7.19 -8.97
N PRO A 272 27.60 -8.19 -8.16
CA PRO A 272 27.03 -7.97 -6.85
C PRO A 272 28.05 -7.34 -5.89
N LEU A 273 27.52 -6.60 -4.91
CA LEU A 273 28.35 -6.05 -3.85
C LEU A 273 28.68 -7.11 -2.79
N SER A 274 27.74 -8.02 -2.52
CA SER A 274 27.94 -9.13 -1.58
C SER A 274 27.11 -10.35 -1.99
N LEU A 275 27.80 -11.43 -2.41
CA LEU A 275 27.18 -12.71 -2.74
C LEU A 275 26.91 -13.57 -1.50
N ASP A 276 27.78 -13.49 -0.51
CA ASP A 276 27.90 -14.53 0.51
C ASP A 276 27.29 -14.11 1.87
N ILE A 277 27.06 -12.82 2.11
CA ILE A 277 26.47 -12.39 3.38
C ILE A 277 25.10 -13.06 3.60
N PRO A 278 24.88 -13.78 4.71
CA PRO A 278 23.57 -14.30 5.07
C PRO A 278 22.55 -13.16 5.10
N LEU A 279 21.46 -13.30 4.32
CA LEU A 279 20.49 -12.24 4.09
C LEU A 279 19.10 -12.66 4.53
N ILE A 280 18.47 -11.84 5.35
CA ILE A 280 17.06 -11.96 5.72
C ILE A 280 16.29 -10.77 5.19
N VAL A 281 15.12 -11.02 4.60
CA VAL A 281 14.18 -9.97 4.17
C VAL A 281 12.97 -10.01 5.07
N LEU A 282 12.64 -8.88 5.72
CA LEU A 282 11.44 -8.76 6.53
C LEU A 282 10.30 -8.18 5.69
N VAL A 283 9.12 -8.81 5.75
CA VAL A 283 7.91 -8.36 5.05
C VAL A 283 6.68 -8.39 5.97
N ASN A 284 5.66 -7.62 5.59
CA ASN A 284 4.33 -7.69 6.20
C ASN A 284 3.24 -7.39 5.17
N GLU A 285 1.99 -7.39 5.60
CA GLU A 285 0.79 -7.16 4.78
C GLU A 285 0.77 -5.79 4.04
N ARG A 286 1.70 -4.89 4.35
CA ARG A 286 1.89 -3.60 3.68
C ARG A 286 3.10 -3.56 2.76
N SER A 287 3.90 -4.63 2.74
CA SER A 287 4.98 -4.79 1.76
C SER A 287 4.36 -5.09 0.40
N ALA A 288 4.45 -4.16 -0.55
CA ALA A 288 3.73 -4.27 -1.81
C ALA A 288 4.61 -3.98 -3.04
N SER A 289 4.20 -4.52 -4.21
CA SER A 289 4.78 -4.17 -5.52
C SER A 289 6.32 -4.37 -5.59
N ALA A 290 7.13 -3.30 -5.67
CA ALA A 290 8.60 -3.38 -5.72
C ALA A 290 9.21 -4.11 -4.51
N SER A 291 8.60 -4.01 -3.33
CA SER A 291 9.00 -4.79 -2.14
C SER A 291 8.82 -6.28 -2.38
N GLU A 292 7.73 -6.66 -3.03
CA GLU A 292 7.42 -8.05 -3.36
C GLU A 292 8.32 -8.59 -4.48
N ILE A 293 8.76 -7.72 -5.40
CA ILE A 293 9.76 -8.07 -6.42
C ILE A 293 11.10 -8.42 -5.72
N VAL A 294 11.54 -7.60 -4.76
CA VAL A 294 12.80 -7.86 -4.03
C VAL A 294 12.69 -9.13 -3.19
N ALA A 295 11.65 -9.24 -2.35
CA ALA A 295 11.47 -10.40 -1.50
C ALA A 295 11.28 -11.69 -2.30
N GLY A 296 10.42 -11.67 -3.33
CA GLY A 296 10.14 -12.82 -4.18
C GLY A 296 11.33 -13.26 -5.03
N ALA A 297 12.07 -12.31 -5.60
CA ALA A 297 13.26 -12.65 -6.38
C ALA A 297 14.37 -13.27 -5.51
N LEU A 298 14.63 -12.70 -4.33
CA LEU A 298 15.64 -13.24 -3.40
C LEU A 298 15.21 -14.59 -2.82
N GLN A 299 13.92 -14.82 -2.58
CA GLN A 299 13.36 -16.10 -2.15
C GLN A 299 13.47 -17.15 -3.26
N ASP A 300 13.02 -16.84 -4.47
CA ASP A 300 13.01 -17.77 -5.61
C ASP A 300 14.43 -18.17 -6.06
N LEU A 301 15.40 -17.29 -5.87
CA LEU A 301 16.82 -17.56 -6.15
C LEU A 301 17.55 -18.22 -4.97
N ASP A 302 16.84 -18.57 -3.91
CA ASP A 302 17.41 -19.14 -2.66
C ASP A 302 18.56 -18.30 -2.10
N ARG A 303 18.46 -16.97 -2.24
CA ARG A 303 19.48 -16.01 -1.80
C ARG A 303 19.21 -15.43 -0.43
N ALA A 304 17.94 -15.37 -0.03
CA ALA A 304 17.54 -14.85 1.28
C ALA A 304 16.42 -15.68 1.89
N VAL A 305 16.35 -15.69 3.21
CA VAL A 305 15.20 -16.17 3.97
C VAL A 305 14.24 -15.01 4.18
N VAL A 306 12.97 -15.19 3.85
CA VAL A 306 11.90 -14.21 4.05
C VAL A 306 11.20 -14.49 5.38
N ILE A 307 11.10 -13.48 6.25
CA ILE A 307 10.46 -13.60 7.58
C ILE A 307 9.38 -12.53 7.75
N GLY A 308 8.26 -12.87 8.36
CA GLY A 308 7.22 -11.92 8.72
C GLY A 308 5.83 -12.41 8.46
N LYS A 309 4.98 -11.56 7.89
CA LYS A 309 3.62 -11.90 7.44
C LYS A 309 3.58 -11.91 5.91
N GLN A 310 2.59 -12.61 5.36
CA GLN A 310 2.29 -12.59 3.93
C GLN A 310 2.19 -11.15 3.42
N SER A 311 2.78 -10.88 2.25
CA SER A 311 2.81 -9.55 1.66
C SER A 311 1.47 -9.17 1.01
N PHE A 312 1.37 -7.97 0.48
CA PHE A 312 0.11 -7.39 -0.02
C PHE A 312 -0.51 -8.12 -1.23
N GLY A 313 0.32 -8.66 -2.12
CA GLY A 313 -0.16 -9.33 -3.34
C GLY A 313 -0.48 -8.39 -4.50
N LYS A 314 0.37 -7.39 -4.76
CA LYS A 314 0.23 -6.49 -5.92
C LYS A 314 1.15 -6.92 -7.05
N GLY A 315 0.63 -7.74 -7.96
CA GLY A 315 1.33 -8.28 -9.14
C GLY A 315 1.04 -7.53 -10.45
N LEU A 316 0.48 -6.33 -10.40
CA LEU A 316 0.09 -5.53 -11.56
C LEU A 316 1.04 -4.36 -11.79
N VAL A 317 1.38 -4.11 -13.06
CA VAL A 317 2.24 -2.99 -13.49
C VAL A 317 1.37 -1.92 -14.14
N GLN A 318 1.47 -0.69 -13.63
CA GLN A 318 0.78 0.46 -14.20
C GLN A 318 1.75 1.35 -14.97
N GLN A 319 1.26 1.95 -16.06
CA GLN A 319 1.96 2.97 -16.81
C GLN A 319 1.09 4.23 -16.97
N PRO A 320 1.63 5.42 -16.68
CA PRO A 320 0.97 6.66 -17.00
C PRO A 320 0.95 6.89 -18.52
N LYS A 321 -0.20 7.29 -19.06
CA LYS A 321 -0.40 7.68 -20.46
C LYS A 321 -1.01 9.07 -20.50
N PRO A 322 -0.44 10.00 -21.28
CA PRO A 322 -1.00 11.32 -21.44
C PRO A 322 -2.34 11.25 -22.18
N LEU A 323 -3.25 12.10 -21.79
CA LEU A 323 -4.53 12.36 -22.45
C LEU A 323 -4.56 13.82 -22.94
N PRO A 324 -5.51 14.19 -23.81
CA PRO A 324 -5.71 15.58 -24.19
C PRO A 324 -5.90 16.50 -22.99
N TYR A 325 -5.63 17.80 -23.19
CA TYR A 325 -5.78 18.86 -22.18
C TYR A 325 -5.01 18.62 -20.87
N GLY A 326 -3.79 18.03 -20.95
CA GLY A 326 -2.95 17.83 -19.78
C GLY A 326 -3.36 16.70 -18.82
N ALA A 327 -4.53 16.12 -19.01
CA ALA A 327 -5.00 14.98 -18.23
C ALA A 327 -4.14 13.72 -18.45
N GLN A 328 -4.26 12.74 -17.58
CA GLN A 328 -3.51 11.49 -17.64
C GLN A 328 -4.36 10.30 -17.17
N ILE A 329 -4.14 9.16 -17.80
CA ILE A 329 -4.60 7.87 -17.27
C ILE A 329 -3.39 7.07 -16.81
N LYS A 330 -3.44 6.54 -15.59
CA LYS A 330 -2.52 5.53 -15.10
C LYS A 330 -3.20 4.18 -15.31
N ILE A 331 -2.77 3.41 -16.31
CA ILE A 331 -3.42 2.17 -16.75
C ILE A 331 -2.57 0.94 -16.43
N THR A 332 -3.21 -0.13 -16.01
CA THR A 332 -2.59 -1.45 -15.83
C THR A 332 -2.29 -2.04 -17.21
N ILE A 333 -1.00 -2.31 -17.47
CA ILE A 333 -0.51 -2.75 -18.79
C ILE A 333 0.01 -4.18 -18.80
N SER A 334 0.41 -4.75 -17.66
CA SER A 334 0.95 -6.10 -17.55
C SER A 334 0.86 -6.64 -16.13
N ARG A 335 1.03 -7.96 -16.01
CA ARG A 335 1.33 -8.65 -14.75
C ARG A 335 2.82 -8.91 -14.67
N TYR A 336 3.39 -8.97 -13.45
CA TYR A 336 4.75 -9.37 -13.28
C TYR A 336 4.88 -10.74 -12.61
N PHE A 337 5.98 -11.42 -12.94
CA PHE A 337 6.28 -12.77 -12.53
C PHE A 337 7.69 -12.80 -11.95
N THR A 338 7.85 -13.49 -10.84
CA THR A 338 9.12 -13.69 -10.15
C THR A 338 10.02 -14.69 -10.93
N PRO A 339 11.27 -14.94 -10.52
CA PRO A 339 12.15 -15.89 -11.20
C PRO A 339 11.60 -17.31 -11.33
N SER A 340 10.85 -17.81 -10.36
CA SER A 340 10.17 -19.11 -10.42
C SER A 340 9.01 -19.16 -11.42
N GLY A 341 8.59 -18.02 -11.96
CA GLY A 341 7.45 -17.91 -12.88
C GLY A 341 6.12 -17.68 -12.21
N ARG A 342 6.06 -17.56 -10.88
CA ARG A 342 4.79 -17.28 -10.17
C ARG A 342 4.37 -15.82 -10.29
N CYS A 343 3.06 -15.61 -10.47
CA CYS A 343 2.42 -14.32 -10.32
C CYS A 343 1.90 -14.19 -8.89
N ILE A 344 2.22 -13.09 -8.23
CA ILE A 344 1.88 -12.86 -6.82
C ILE A 344 0.58 -12.10 -6.62
N GLN A 345 -0.15 -11.77 -7.70
CA GLN A 345 -1.40 -11.02 -7.63
C GLN A 345 -2.45 -11.74 -6.78
N ALA A 346 -2.87 -11.11 -5.68
CA ALA A 346 -3.81 -11.71 -4.73
C ALA A 346 -5.26 -11.71 -5.21
N LEU A 347 -5.68 -10.70 -5.96
CA LEU A 347 -7.07 -10.50 -6.37
C LEU A 347 -7.21 -10.58 -7.90
N ASP A 348 -8.14 -11.41 -8.38
CA ASP A 348 -8.45 -11.51 -9.81
C ASP A 348 -9.55 -10.53 -10.20
N TYR A 349 -9.15 -9.33 -10.62
CA TYR A 349 -10.07 -8.28 -11.07
C TYR A 349 -10.80 -8.60 -12.39
N SER A 350 -10.35 -9.62 -13.14
CA SER A 350 -11.01 -10.03 -14.40
C SER A 350 -12.31 -10.81 -14.16
N ARG A 351 -12.54 -11.30 -12.94
CA ARG A 351 -13.68 -12.15 -12.57
C ARG A 351 -14.42 -11.56 -11.37
N LYS A 352 -15.11 -10.45 -11.59
CA LYS A 352 -16.00 -9.89 -10.57
C LYS A 352 -17.30 -10.69 -10.49
N THR A 353 -17.81 -10.89 -9.27
CA THR A 353 -19.14 -11.45 -9.05
C THR A 353 -20.22 -10.44 -9.46
N LYS A 354 -21.47 -10.90 -9.64
CA LYS A 354 -22.62 -10.00 -9.89
C LYS A 354 -22.82 -8.94 -8.80
N SER A 355 -22.34 -9.20 -7.59
CA SER A 355 -22.34 -8.24 -6.47
C SER A 355 -21.12 -7.30 -6.46
N GLY A 356 -20.23 -7.39 -7.45
CA GLY A 356 -19.01 -6.56 -7.55
C GLY A 356 -17.84 -7.03 -6.70
N SER A 357 -17.97 -8.13 -5.96
CA SER A 357 -16.86 -8.68 -5.17
C SER A 357 -15.82 -9.35 -6.08
N VAL A 358 -14.53 -9.18 -5.72
CA VAL A 358 -13.38 -9.73 -6.45
C VAL A 358 -12.96 -11.03 -5.76
N LYS A 359 -12.71 -12.09 -6.55
CA LYS A 359 -12.24 -13.37 -5.99
C LYS A 359 -10.77 -13.28 -5.57
N SER A 360 -10.45 -13.86 -4.42
CA SER A 360 -9.07 -14.17 -4.05
C SER A 360 -8.50 -15.26 -4.98
N VAL A 361 -7.23 -15.14 -5.32
CA VAL A 361 -6.50 -16.16 -6.09
C VAL A 361 -5.95 -17.25 -5.15
N GLU A 362 -5.91 -16.99 -3.84
CA GLU A 362 -5.35 -17.89 -2.82
C GLU A 362 -6.02 -19.26 -2.76
N ASP A 363 -7.34 -19.34 -3.05
CA ASP A 363 -8.12 -20.59 -2.97
C ASP A 363 -7.63 -21.67 -3.96
N ASN A 364 -6.80 -21.33 -4.94
CA ASN A 364 -6.21 -22.22 -5.95
C ASN A 364 -4.75 -21.81 -6.26
N ALA A 365 -3.94 -21.63 -5.22
CA ALA A 365 -2.54 -21.21 -5.40
C ALA A 365 -1.73 -22.31 -6.11
N ASP A 366 -1.21 -22.00 -7.30
CA ASP A 366 -0.28 -22.87 -8.01
C ASP A 366 1.04 -22.98 -7.23
N VAL A 367 1.58 -24.19 -7.16
CA VAL A 367 2.88 -24.47 -6.54
C VAL A 367 3.98 -24.29 -7.58
N PHE A 368 5.00 -23.51 -7.23
CA PHE A 368 6.20 -23.27 -8.02
C PHE A 368 7.43 -23.73 -7.23
N LYS A 369 8.58 -23.82 -7.91
CA LYS A 369 9.82 -24.24 -7.29
C LYS A 369 10.83 -23.09 -7.33
N THR A 370 11.53 -22.89 -6.21
CA THR A 370 12.73 -22.04 -6.17
C THR A 370 13.86 -22.68 -6.96
N LYS A 371 14.98 -21.99 -7.09
CA LYS A 371 16.19 -22.50 -7.76
C LYS A 371 16.69 -23.82 -7.17
N ASN A 372 16.60 -23.99 -5.85
CA ASN A 372 17.01 -25.22 -5.15
C ASN A 372 15.88 -26.26 -5.02
N GLY A 373 14.67 -25.96 -5.50
CA GLY A 373 13.54 -26.89 -5.50
C GLY A 373 12.56 -26.76 -4.32
N ARG A 374 12.70 -25.74 -3.46
CA ARG A 374 11.73 -25.46 -2.39
C ARG A 374 10.38 -25.06 -2.97
N ASP A 375 9.30 -25.41 -2.28
CA ASP A 375 7.95 -25.00 -2.67
C ASP A 375 7.70 -23.53 -2.35
N VAL A 376 7.19 -22.79 -3.33
CA VAL A 376 6.68 -21.42 -3.21
C VAL A 376 5.35 -21.29 -3.94
N PHE A 377 4.50 -20.37 -3.50
CA PHE A 377 3.12 -20.32 -3.95
C PHE A 377 2.88 -19.06 -4.81
N GLY A 378 2.07 -19.22 -5.86
CA GLY A 378 1.52 -18.12 -6.65
C GLY A 378 0.23 -17.60 -6.02
N GLY A 379 -0.19 -16.36 -6.36
CA GLY A 379 -1.34 -15.72 -5.74
C GLY A 379 -1.03 -15.20 -4.33
N GLY A 380 -1.88 -14.34 -3.80
CA GLY A 380 -1.84 -13.94 -2.39
C GLY A 380 -0.62 -13.14 -1.90
N GLY A 381 0.32 -12.74 -2.76
CA GLY A 381 1.56 -12.07 -2.35
C GLY A 381 2.73 -13.05 -2.13
N ILE A 382 3.73 -12.58 -1.39
CA ILE A 382 4.90 -13.39 -0.99
C ILE A 382 4.61 -14.02 0.38
N MET A 383 4.51 -15.34 0.40
CA MET A 383 4.44 -16.11 1.64
C MET A 383 5.86 -16.21 2.23
N PRO A 384 6.09 -15.76 3.48
CA PRO A 384 7.39 -15.85 4.11
C PRO A 384 7.80 -17.29 4.42
N ASP A 385 9.11 -17.58 4.40
CA ASP A 385 9.66 -18.88 4.81
C ASP A 385 9.46 -19.13 6.31
N ILE A 386 9.47 -18.05 7.11
CA ILE A 386 9.07 -18.09 8.54
C ILE A 386 7.90 -17.13 8.72
N ASN A 387 6.69 -17.70 8.78
CA ASN A 387 5.47 -16.93 8.95
C ASN A 387 5.24 -16.61 10.44
N LEU A 388 5.13 -15.32 10.74
CA LEU A 388 4.84 -14.77 12.08
C LEU A 388 3.41 -14.23 12.19
N GLY A 389 2.63 -14.36 11.12
CA GLY A 389 1.23 -13.94 11.09
C GLY A 389 0.34 -14.79 11.98
N VAL A 390 -0.65 -14.17 12.57
CA VAL A 390 -1.74 -14.84 13.28
C VAL A 390 -2.95 -14.81 12.37
N SER A 391 -3.60 -15.96 12.19
CA SER A 391 -4.85 -16.02 11.44
C SER A 391 -5.96 -15.34 12.24
N SER A 392 -6.56 -14.31 11.67
CA SER A 392 -7.66 -13.53 12.25
C SER A 392 -8.93 -13.76 11.45
N LYS A 393 -10.08 -13.89 12.12
CA LYS A 393 -11.37 -14.12 11.48
C LYS A 393 -11.89 -12.87 10.75
N PHE A 394 -11.59 -11.69 11.28
CA PHE A 394 -11.88 -10.40 10.67
C PHE A 394 -10.70 -9.46 10.92
N ASP A 395 -10.42 -8.58 9.97
CA ASP A 395 -9.23 -7.71 9.98
C ASP A 395 -9.33 -6.62 11.06
N LEU A 396 -9.35 -7.05 12.35
CA LEU A 396 -9.50 -6.17 13.52
C LEU A 396 -8.46 -5.05 13.51
N ILE A 397 -7.21 -5.37 13.18
CA ILE A 397 -6.13 -4.38 13.12
C ILE A 397 -6.43 -3.26 12.11
N LYS A 398 -6.96 -3.62 10.95
CA LYS A 398 -7.35 -2.65 9.93
C LYS A 398 -8.53 -1.79 10.38
N ILE A 399 -9.52 -2.40 11.04
CA ILE A 399 -10.67 -1.69 11.62
C ILE A 399 -10.21 -0.68 12.67
N LEU A 400 -9.35 -1.10 13.61
CA LEU A 400 -8.81 -0.25 14.67
C LEU A 400 -8.03 0.95 14.12
N LYS A 401 -7.26 0.74 13.03
CA LYS A 401 -6.52 1.83 12.35
C LYS A 401 -7.44 2.74 11.55
N LYS A 402 -8.39 2.18 10.78
CA LYS A 402 -9.32 2.93 9.93
C LYS A 402 -10.17 3.91 10.76
N ASN A 403 -10.65 3.45 11.91
CA ASN A 403 -11.51 4.23 12.81
C ASN A 403 -10.72 5.06 13.83
N ASN A 404 -9.40 5.21 13.65
CA ASN A 404 -8.50 6.00 14.49
C ASN A 404 -8.46 5.60 15.98
N PHE A 405 -8.93 4.40 16.36
CA PHE A 405 -8.93 3.95 17.76
C PHE A 405 -7.51 3.93 18.36
N VAL A 406 -6.53 3.42 17.58
CA VAL A 406 -5.13 3.37 18.02
C VAL A 406 -4.58 4.78 18.24
N PHE A 407 -4.81 5.69 17.29
CA PHE A 407 -4.34 7.07 17.39
C PHE A 407 -4.96 7.81 18.57
N ASN A 408 -6.30 7.76 18.71
CA ASN A 408 -7.02 8.49 19.76
C ASN A 408 -6.60 8.00 21.16
N PHE A 409 -6.47 6.68 21.33
CA PHE A 409 -6.04 6.10 22.60
C PHE A 409 -4.57 6.46 22.90
N ALA A 410 -3.68 6.35 21.90
CA ALA A 410 -2.26 6.67 22.05
C ALA A 410 -2.06 8.15 22.39
N LEU A 411 -2.83 9.06 21.78
CA LEU A 411 -2.79 10.49 22.08
C LEU A 411 -3.18 10.76 23.54
N ALA A 412 -4.35 10.24 23.96
CA ALA A 412 -4.83 10.41 25.33
C ALA A 412 -3.89 9.76 26.38
N TYR A 413 -3.28 8.64 26.01
CA TYR A 413 -2.30 7.98 26.88
C TYR A 413 -1.01 8.81 27.00
N HIS A 414 -0.47 9.29 25.88
CA HIS A 414 0.77 10.08 25.83
C HIS A 414 0.65 11.40 26.60
N GLU A 415 -0.48 12.08 26.52
CA GLU A 415 -0.75 13.31 27.27
C GLU A 415 -0.69 13.11 28.79
N ARG A 416 -1.17 11.96 29.28
CA ARG A 416 -1.18 11.62 30.71
C ARG A 416 0.12 10.98 31.18
N ASN A 417 0.82 10.29 30.30
CA ASN A 417 2.00 9.48 30.60
C ASN A 417 3.12 9.78 29.58
N PRO A 418 3.78 10.95 29.64
CA PRO A 418 4.84 11.30 28.69
C PRO A 418 5.99 10.31 28.75
N VAL A 419 6.40 9.76 27.62
CA VAL A 419 7.53 8.83 27.52
C VAL A 419 8.83 9.61 27.58
N LYS A 420 9.67 9.33 28.59
CA LYS A 420 10.95 10.02 28.81
C LYS A 420 12.14 9.24 28.26
N ASN A 421 12.07 7.92 28.28
CA ASN A 421 13.15 7.04 27.85
C ASN A 421 12.57 5.88 27.01
N LEU A 422 13.10 5.71 25.83
CA LEU A 422 12.64 4.69 24.88
C LEU A 422 13.01 3.28 25.32
N LYS A 423 14.17 3.09 25.98
CA LYS A 423 14.66 1.77 26.40
C LYS A 423 13.79 1.16 27.51
N ASP A 424 13.24 2.00 28.38
CA ASP A 424 12.44 1.57 29.54
C ASP A 424 10.93 1.54 29.23
N PHE A 425 10.55 1.91 27.99
CA PHE A 425 9.14 1.98 27.61
C PHE A 425 8.58 0.60 27.29
N SER A 426 7.56 0.22 28.03
CA SER A 426 6.72 -0.94 27.72
C SER A 426 5.29 -0.71 28.20
N LEU A 427 4.31 -1.13 27.43
CA LEU A 427 2.92 -1.04 27.84
C LEU A 427 2.55 -2.23 28.72
N LYS A 428 1.95 -1.92 29.88
CA LYS A 428 1.45 -2.92 30.83
C LYS A 428 0.15 -3.56 30.29
N GLU A 429 -0.14 -4.75 30.78
CA GLU A 429 -1.39 -5.47 30.44
C GLU A 429 -2.66 -4.66 30.78
N SER A 430 -2.63 -3.86 31.84
CA SER A 430 -3.74 -2.98 32.22
C SER A 430 -4.09 -1.97 31.12
N VAL A 431 -3.09 -1.50 30.35
CA VAL A 431 -3.29 -0.58 29.22
C VAL A 431 -4.03 -1.28 28.07
N PHE A 432 -3.65 -2.52 27.76
CA PHE A 432 -4.37 -3.33 26.78
C PHE A 432 -5.82 -3.57 27.18
N ASN A 433 -6.06 -3.93 28.45
CA ASN A 433 -7.40 -4.18 28.95
C ASN A 433 -8.28 -2.91 28.92
N GLN A 434 -7.70 -1.75 29.20
CA GLN A 434 -8.40 -0.46 29.06
C GLN A 434 -8.72 -0.17 27.59
N PHE A 435 -7.75 -0.32 26.69
CA PHE A 435 -7.96 -0.13 25.24
C PHE A 435 -9.06 -1.07 24.71
N LYS A 436 -9.01 -2.36 25.05
CA LYS A 436 -10.05 -3.33 24.67
C LYS A 436 -11.42 -2.90 25.16
N LYS A 437 -11.53 -2.50 26.44
CA LYS A 437 -12.78 -2.02 27.03
C LYS A 437 -13.32 -0.81 26.29
N ASP A 438 -12.46 0.16 25.97
CA ASP A 438 -12.86 1.38 25.26
C ASP A 438 -13.37 1.04 23.85
N CYS A 439 -12.68 0.14 23.12
CA CYS A 439 -13.09 -0.30 21.78
C CYS A 439 -14.40 -1.11 21.76
N LEU A 440 -14.69 -1.87 22.81
CA LEU A 440 -15.92 -2.69 22.93
C LEU A 440 -17.07 -1.95 23.60
N SER A 441 -16.86 -0.72 24.08
CA SER A 441 -17.92 0.08 24.67
C SER A 441 -18.98 0.45 23.60
N LYS A 442 -20.25 0.62 24.03
CA LYS A 442 -21.36 0.99 23.14
C LYS A 442 -21.16 2.31 22.37
N SER A 443 -20.22 3.15 22.81
CA SER A 443 -19.85 4.40 22.14
C SER A 443 -18.97 4.21 20.90
N PHE A 444 -18.41 3.01 20.68
CA PHE A 444 -17.53 2.70 19.56
C PHE A 444 -18.05 1.49 18.80
N SER A 445 -18.52 1.71 17.58
CA SER A 445 -18.84 0.62 16.65
C SER A 445 -17.57 0.18 15.95
N LEU A 446 -17.23 -1.09 16.04
CA LEU A 446 -16.11 -1.67 15.27
C LEU A 446 -16.48 -1.92 13.79
N GLU A 447 -17.67 -1.54 13.37
CA GLU A 447 -18.17 -1.55 11.98
C GLU A 447 -17.66 -2.72 11.14
N THR A 448 -17.81 -3.95 11.64
CA THR A 448 -17.56 -5.13 10.81
C THR A 448 -18.59 -5.21 9.69
N THR A 449 -18.28 -5.89 8.60
CA THR A 449 -19.24 -6.11 7.51
C THR A 449 -20.52 -6.77 8.04
N THR A 450 -20.38 -7.71 8.97
CA THR A 450 -21.51 -8.41 9.61
C THR A 450 -22.37 -7.46 10.42
N GLU A 451 -21.78 -6.56 11.23
CA GLU A 451 -22.54 -5.53 11.97
C GLU A 451 -23.33 -4.62 11.05
N ASN A 452 -22.69 -4.14 9.98
CA ASN A 452 -23.36 -3.25 9.02
C ASN A 452 -24.54 -3.94 8.32
N LEU A 453 -24.44 -5.25 8.03
CA LEU A 453 -25.54 -6.03 7.47
C LEU A 453 -26.65 -6.26 8.49
N LEU A 454 -26.30 -6.58 9.74
CA LEU A 454 -27.26 -6.76 10.83
C LEU A 454 -27.98 -5.46 11.15
N LEU A 455 -27.29 -4.32 11.16
CA LEU A 455 -27.92 -3.00 11.36
C LEU A 455 -28.92 -2.70 10.25
N LYS A 456 -28.57 -2.96 8.99
CA LYS A 456 -29.52 -2.80 7.87
C LYS A 456 -30.74 -3.71 8.01
N ALA A 457 -30.52 -4.97 8.40
CA ALA A 457 -31.60 -5.91 8.64
C ALA A 457 -32.48 -5.47 9.82
N TYR A 458 -31.87 -4.92 10.88
CA TYR A 458 -32.59 -4.38 12.03
C TYR A 458 -33.49 -3.20 11.64
N VAL A 459 -32.94 -2.22 10.91
CA VAL A 459 -33.71 -1.04 10.44
C VAL A 459 -34.87 -1.47 9.54
N ALA A 460 -34.63 -2.39 8.59
CA ALA A 460 -35.70 -2.90 7.75
C ALA A 460 -36.78 -3.64 8.55
N ALA A 461 -36.38 -4.44 9.56
CA ALA A 461 -37.31 -5.15 10.43
C ALA A 461 -38.13 -4.21 11.32
N GLU A 462 -37.57 -3.08 11.77
CA GLU A 462 -38.31 -2.04 12.48
C GLU A 462 -39.37 -1.37 11.57
N GLU A 463 -38.99 -1.02 10.32
CA GLU A 463 -39.91 -0.44 9.34
C GLU A 463 -41.06 -1.39 8.98
N GLU A 464 -40.77 -2.70 8.91
CA GLU A 464 -41.74 -3.76 8.61
C GLU A 464 -42.48 -4.30 9.86
N ASN A 465 -42.15 -3.84 11.07
CA ASN A 465 -42.72 -4.26 12.35
C ASN A 465 -42.54 -5.76 12.66
N LEU A 466 -41.37 -6.34 12.29
CA LEU A 466 -41.04 -7.75 12.48
C LEU A 466 -40.39 -8.02 13.85
N SER A 467 -41.18 -8.05 14.94
CA SER A 467 -40.69 -8.12 16.34
C SER A 467 -39.75 -9.30 16.59
N SER A 468 -40.05 -10.50 16.05
CA SER A 468 -39.22 -11.71 16.22
C SER A 468 -37.83 -11.57 15.59
N ILE A 469 -37.70 -10.81 14.48
CA ILE A 469 -36.42 -10.54 13.84
C ILE A 469 -35.63 -9.52 14.67
N ILE A 470 -36.29 -8.47 15.17
CA ILE A 470 -35.69 -7.46 16.05
C ILE A 470 -35.06 -8.10 17.29
N GLU A 471 -35.79 -9.01 17.97
CA GLU A 471 -35.27 -9.78 19.11
C GLU A 471 -34.06 -10.68 18.72
N SER A 472 -34.11 -11.31 17.55
CA SER A 472 -33.03 -12.15 17.05
C SER A 472 -31.75 -11.37 16.79
N VAL A 473 -31.81 -10.13 16.31
CA VAL A 473 -30.64 -9.27 16.07
C VAL A 473 -29.86 -9.00 17.36
N ALA A 474 -30.53 -8.88 18.50
CA ALA A 474 -29.86 -8.73 19.80
C ALA A 474 -28.97 -9.94 20.15
N VAL A 475 -29.49 -11.16 19.90
CA VAL A 475 -28.74 -12.41 20.12
C VAL A 475 -27.52 -12.50 19.19
N PHE A 476 -27.67 -12.10 17.91
CA PHE A 476 -26.55 -12.05 16.97
C PHE A 476 -25.48 -11.05 17.39
N ASN A 477 -25.86 -9.87 17.87
CA ASN A 477 -24.92 -8.86 18.35
C ASN A 477 -24.12 -9.36 19.57
N ASP A 478 -24.76 -10.05 20.50
CA ASP A 478 -24.07 -10.66 21.64
C ASP A 478 -23.06 -11.73 21.21
N ALA A 479 -23.43 -12.58 20.26
CA ALA A 479 -22.52 -13.59 19.69
C ALA A 479 -21.33 -12.92 18.99
N LEU A 480 -21.57 -11.87 18.20
CA LEU A 480 -20.52 -11.13 17.50
C LEU A 480 -19.56 -10.42 18.47
N ASN A 481 -20.08 -9.86 19.56
CA ASN A 481 -19.25 -9.24 20.59
C ASN A 481 -18.31 -10.25 21.28
N LYS A 482 -18.79 -11.48 21.53
CA LYS A 482 -17.93 -12.56 22.04
C LYS A 482 -16.81 -12.91 21.05
N GLU A 483 -17.10 -13.02 19.76
CA GLU A 483 -16.09 -13.27 18.75
C GLU A 483 -15.05 -12.13 18.69
N LYS A 484 -15.48 -10.87 18.80
CA LYS A 484 -14.57 -9.71 18.89
C LYS A 484 -13.65 -9.79 20.11
N GLU A 485 -14.18 -10.17 21.27
CA GLU A 485 -13.35 -10.34 22.47
C GLU A 485 -12.26 -11.41 22.29
N VAL A 486 -12.59 -12.52 21.65
CA VAL A 486 -11.61 -13.57 21.31
C VAL A 486 -10.52 -13.04 20.40
N GLU A 487 -10.89 -12.27 19.36
CA GLU A 487 -9.93 -11.66 18.43
C GLU A 487 -9.00 -10.64 19.14
N PHE A 488 -9.52 -9.82 20.04
CA PHE A 488 -8.68 -8.93 20.85
C PHE A 488 -7.61 -9.69 21.64
N VAL A 489 -7.98 -10.82 22.25
CA VAL A 489 -7.04 -11.65 23.01
C VAL A 489 -6.01 -12.29 22.09
N LEU A 490 -6.45 -12.81 20.95
CA LEU A 490 -5.60 -13.43 19.93
C LEU A 490 -4.53 -12.44 19.40
N LEU A 491 -4.95 -11.20 19.15
CA LEU A 491 -4.11 -10.15 18.58
C LEU A 491 -3.46 -9.23 19.63
N LYS A 492 -3.52 -9.58 20.92
CA LYS A 492 -3.00 -8.76 22.04
C LYS A 492 -1.59 -8.25 21.79
N SER A 493 -0.67 -9.12 21.40
CA SER A 493 0.75 -8.74 21.16
C SER A 493 0.88 -7.73 20.02
N GLU A 494 0.10 -7.89 18.96
CA GLU A 494 0.11 -6.99 17.81
C GLU A 494 -0.51 -5.62 18.16
N ILE A 495 -1.62 -5.63 18.90
CA ILE A 495 -2.28 -4.41 19.38
C ILE A 495 -1.35 -3.62 20.29
N LEU A 496 -0.68 -4.27 21.25
CA LEU A 496 0.30 -3.63 22.12
C LEU A 496 1.46 -3.04 21.33
N THR A 497 1.96 -3.73 20.31
CA THR A 497 3.01 -3.21 19.42
C THR A 497 2.52 -1.95 18.70
N LEU A 498 1.31 -1.96 18.14
CA LEU A 498 0.74 -0.80 17.45
C LEU A 498 0.56 0.40 18.36
N LEU A 499 0.04 0.19 19.56
CA LEU A 499 -0.11 1.25 20.56
C LEU A 499 1.25 1.82 20.97
N SER A 500 2.23 0.94 21.19
CA SER A 500 3.60 1.35 21.54
C SER A 500 4.23 2.19 20.43
N GLU A 501 4.17 1.73 19.18
CA GLU A 501 4.71 2.45 18.03
C GLU A 501 4.06 3.83 17.86
N GLU A 502 2.74 3.95 18.03
CA GLU A 502 2.03 5.22 17.92
C GLU A 502 2.39 6.18 19.04
N ILE A 503 2.48 5.72 20.29
CA ILE A 503 2.90 6.53 21.45
C ILE A 503 4.35 7.00 21.28
N ILE A 504 5.25 6.10 20.86
CA ILE A 504 6.67 6.43 20.65
C ILE A 504 6.84 7.42 19.51
N LYS A 505 6.06 7.29 18.43
CA LYS A 505 6.08 8.24 17.32
C LYS A 505 5.73 9.66 17.77
N MET A 506 4.78 9.80 18.69
CA MET A 506 4.42 11.09 19.28
C MET A 506 5.53 11.69 20.14
N ALA A 507 6.30 10.85 20.84
CA ALA A 507 7.37 11.28 21.76
C ALA A 507 8.74 11.46 21.06
N PHE A 508 9.06 10.59 20.08
CA PHE A 508 10.40 10.46 19.50
C PHE A 508 10.41 10.41 17.97
N TYR A 509 9.30 10.76 17.32
CA TYR A 509 9.10 10.76 15.86
C TYR A 509 9.27 9.35 15.25
N ASN A 510 9.38 9.24 13.94
CA ASN A 510 9.62 7.95 13.27
C ASN A 510 10.98 7.34 13.62
N GLU A 511 11.97 8.15 13.90
CA GLU A 511 13.29 7.68 14.35
C GLU A 511 13.16 6.84 15.63
N GLY A 512 12.35 7.28 16.58
CA GLY A 512 12.09 6.53 17.81
C GLY A 512 11.36 5.21 17.55
N VAL A 513 10.46 5.14 16.57
CA VAL A 513 9.76 3.90 16.21
C VAL A 513 10.75 2.85 15.69
N TYR A 514 11.69 3.25 14.84
CA TYR A 514 12.74 2.32 14.37
C TYR A 514 13.62 1.84 15.51
N GLU A 515 14.08 2.74 16.39
CA GLU A 515 14.90 2.38 17.54
C GLU A 515 14.16 1.39 18.47
N TYR A 516 12.89 1.64 18.74
CA TYR A 516 12.06 0.74 19.55
C TYR A 516 11.87 -0.61 18.90
N ALA A 517 11.65 -0.64 17.57
CA ALA A 517 11.50 -1.88 16.82
C ALA A 517 12.76 -2.74 16.88
N LEU A 518 13.96 -2.14 16.81
CA LEU A 518 15.23 -2.88 16.95
C LEU A 518 15.35 -3.60 18.30
N LEU A 519 14.75 -3.07 19.36
CA LEU A 519 14.78 -3.64 20.72
C LEU A 519 13.69 -4.70 20.92
N ASN A 520 12.49 -4.48 20.41
CA ASN A 520 11.29 -5.17 20.88
C ASN A 520 10.54 -5.97 19.79
N ASN A 521 10.89 -5.82 18.50
CA ASN A 521 10.10 -6.40 17.44
C ASN A 521 10.39 -7.90 17.23
N LYS A 522 9.34 -8.74 17.26
CA LYS A 522 9.42 -10.19 17.13
C LYS A 522 10.11 -10.63 15.82
N ALA A 523 9.83 -9.97 14.69
CA ALA A 523 10.41 -10.35 13.40
C ALA A 523 11.94 -10.07 13.37
N ILE A 524 12.37 -8.91 13.90
CA ILE A 524 13.78 -8.56 14.02
C ILE A 524 14.49 -9.54 14.95
N ASN A 525 13.90 -9.88 16.09
CA ASN A 525 14.48 -10.83 17.03
C ASN A 525 14.58 -12.23 16.44
N THR A 526 13.55 -12.70 15.70
CA THR A 526 13.59 -13.97 14.97
C THR A 526 14.71 -13.98 13.91
N ALA A 527 14.89 -12.88 13.19
CA ALA A 527 15.96 -12.72 12.22
C ALA A 527 17.35 -12.75 12.88
N LYS A 528 17.53 -12.04 14.00
CA LYS A 528 18.80 -12.06 14.78
C LYS A 528 19.15 -13.48 15.24
N ILE A 529 18.18 -14.22 15.78
CA ILE A 529 18.36 -15.61 16.22
C ILE A 529 18.76 -16.51 15.05
N LEU A 530 18.08 -16.37 13.91
CA LEU A 530 18.38 -17.19 12.71
C LEU A 530 19.77 -16.88 12.13
N LEU A 531 20.19 -15.63 12.08
CA LEU A 531 21.54 -15.23 11.65
C LEU A 531 22.63 -15.67 12.62
N GLY A 532 22.30 -15.91 13.89
CA GLY A 532 23.19 -16.53 14.86
C GLY A 532 23.34 -18.05 14.70
N ASP A 533 22.46 -18.71 13.92
CA ASP A 533 22.49 -20.15 13.61
C ASP A 533 22.56 -20.36 12.10
N LEU A 534 23.77 -20.25 11.54
CA LEU A 534 24.00 -20.40 10.10
C LEU A 534 23.65 -21.80 9.57
N GLY A 535 23.67 -22.83 10.41
CA GLY A 535 23.25 -24.18 10.03
C GLY A 535 21.75 -24.22 9.74
N ARG A 536 20.93 -23.67 10.62
CA ARG A 536 19.49 -23.54 10.44
C ARG A 536 19.16 -22.59 9.28
N TYR A 537 19.87 -21.47 9.15
CA TYR A 537 19.73 -20.55 8.02
C TYR A 537 19.95 -21.27 6.68
N ALA A 538 21.05 -22.01 6.53
CA ALA A 538 21.36 -22.73 5.30
C ALA A 538 20.36 -23.87 5.00
N ALA A 539 19.80 -24.51 6.04
CA ALA A 539 18.77 -25.54 5.87
C ALA A 539 17.46 -24.98 5.29
N LEU A 540 17.10 -23.72 5.61
CA LEU A 540 15.93 -23.06 5.05
C LEU A 540 16.07 -22.64 3.58
N LEU A 541 17.28 -22.67 3.02
CA LEU A 541 17.57 -22.33 1.62
C LEU A 541 17.76 -23.58 0.73
N LYS A 542 17.67 -24.77 1.30
CA LYS A 542 17.75 -26.06 0.59
C LYS A 542 16.38 -26.65 0.36
#